data_67a975576bc38bc6d6f41b3cafb807e2
#
_entry.id   67a975576bc38bc6d6f41b3cafb807e2
#
_cell.length_a   1.000
_cell.length_b   1.000
_cell.length_c   1.000
_cell.angle_alpha   90.00
_cell.angle_beta   90.00
_cell.angle_gamma   90.00
#
_symmetry.space_group_name_H-M   'P 1'
#
loop_
_entity.id
_entity.type
_entity.pdbx_description
1 polymer ?
#
loop_
_entity_poly.entity_id
_entity_poly.type
_entity_poly.pdbx_seq_one_letter_code
_entity_poly.pdbx_strand_id
1 'polypeptide(L)'
;MKKPGKFALATVSIFAAAGALVTAGPATAAAPAAPQFQVITAAKGATPPAELIGPHGEKPTEWGMASFNVDASPKSGVARIAPASVGGGTWNYGTTAEWNGKRCYSNYIHPDKKHSASVAFAGGTDKDVQEADVWAQAGITAGAAYTCNAYWGVY
;
A
#
# COMPACT_ATOMS: atom_id res chain seq x y z
N MET A 1 58.68 -69.99 -14.73
CA MET A 1 59.30 -68.86 -14.01
C MET A 1 58.19 -67.91 -13.61
N LYS A 2 57.82 -67.92 -12.33
CA LYS A 2 56.71 -67.08 -11.75
C LYS A 2 57.29 -65.81 -11.16
N LYS A 3 56.74 -64.62 -11.53
CA LYS A 3 57.03 -63.39 -10.86
C LYS A 3 55.93 -63.10 -9.80
N PRO A 4 56.30 -62.68 -8.58
CA PRO A 4 55.31 -62.39 -7.53
C PRO A 4 54.66 -61.03 -7.71
N GLY A 5 53.36 -61.01 -7.46
CA GLY A 5 52.56 -59.78 -7.44
C GLY A 5 52.77 -58.96 -6.18
N LYS A 6 52.77 -57.66 -6.35
CA LYS A 6 52.86 -56.65 -5.25
C LYS A 6 51.49 -56.45 -4.68
N PHE A 7 51.33 -56.72 -3.40
CA PHE A 7 50.14 -56.33 -2.63
C PHE A 7 50.22 -54.83 -2.30
N ALA A 8 49.25 -54.08 -2.75
CA ALA A 8 49.06 -52.69 -2.31
C ALA A 8 48.15 -52.70 -1.09
N LEU A 9 48.66 -52.18 0.03
CA LEU A 9 47.87 -51.90 1.23
C LEU A 9 47.03 -50.68 0.94
N ALA A 10 45.72 -50.84 0.99
CA ALA A 10 44.79 -49.72 1.01
C ALA A 10 44.63 -49.26 2.46
N THR A 11 45.09 -48.05 2.75
CA THR A 11 44.84 -47.37 4.00
C THR A 11 43.42 -46.80 3.98
N VAL A 12 42.55 -47.32 4.86
CA VAL A 12 41.22 -46.80 5.10
C VAL A 12 41.34 -45.57 6.01
N SER A 13 41.14 -44.41 5.44
CA SER A 13 41.02 -43.17 6.23
C SER A 13 39.60 -43.03 6.75
N ILE A 14 39.44 -43.16 8.06
CA ILE A 14 38.19 -42.89 8.76
C ILE A 14 38.05 -41.39 8.88
N PHE A 15 37.17 -40.77 8.09
CA PHE A 15 36.73 -39.38 8.32
C PHE A 15 35.74 -39.38 9.46
N ALA A 16 36.15 -38.86 10.60
CA ALA A 16 35.23 -38.46 11.67
C ALA A 16 34.43 -37.26 11.21
N ALA A 17 33.15 -37.44 10.88
CA ALA A 17 32.22 -36.36 10.63
C ALA A 17 31.88 -35.71 11.97
N ALA A 18 32.48 -34.54 12.25
CA ALA A 18 32.03 -33.66 13.32
C ALA A 18 30.67 -33.11 12.94
N GLY A 19 29.61 -33.67 13.51
CA GLY A 19 28.25 -33.11 13.40
C GLY A 19 28.17 -31.75 14.08
N ALA A 20 28.16 -30.69 13.30
CA ALA A 20 27.80 -29.36 13.80
C ALA A 20 26.29 -29.38 14.13
N LEU A 21 25.99 -29.39 15.43
CA LEU A 21 24.65 -29.10 15.95
C LEU A 21 24.35 -27.62 15.63
N VAL A 22 23.63 -27.38 14.51
CA VAL A 22 23.04 -26.08 14.26
C VAL A 22 21.89 -25.93 15.25
N THR A 23 22.12 -25.22 16.35
CA THR A 23 21.04 -24.78 17.21
C THR A 23 20.22 -23.77 16.41
N ALA A 24 19.03 -24.18 15.98
CA ALA A 24 18.05 -23.26 15.45
C ALA A 24 17.74 -22.25 16.57
N GLY A 25 18.25 -21.02 16.42
CA GLY A 25 17.86 -19.92 17.28
C GLY A 25 16.37 -19.68 17.19
N PRO A 26 15.72 -19.13 18.22
CA PRO A 26 14.30 -18.82 18.17
C PRO A 26 14.04 -17.95 16.93
N ALA A 27 13.15 -18.40 16.06
CA ALA A 27 12.67 -17.59 14.96
C ALA A 27 12.04 -16.34 15.55
N THR A 28 12.73 -15.22 15.42
CA THR A 28 12.19 -13.91 15.80
C THR A 28 11.02 -13.69 14.85
N ALA A 29 9.80 -13.81 15.34
CA ALA A 29 8.62 -13.43 14.57
C ALA A 29 8.85 -11.99 14.10
N ALA A 30 8.91 -11.80 12.79
CA ALA A 30 9.00 -10.46 12.23
C ALA A 30 7.81 -9.66 12.78
N ALA A 31 8.10 -8.52 13.42
CA ALA A 31 7.05 -7.62 13.84
C ALA A 31 6.17 -7.31 12.62
N PRO A 32 4.84 -7.27 12.78
CA PRO A 32 3.96 -6.92 11.68
C PRO A 32 4.45 -5.60 11.09
N ALA A 33 4.66 -5.58 9.77
CA ALA A 33 5.10 -4.39 9.07
C ALA A 33 4.12 -3.26 9.42
N ALA A 34 4.64 -2.14 9.90
CA ALA A 34 3.84 -0.96 10.12
C ALA A 34 3.09 -0.63 8.82
N PRO A 35 1.83 -0.14 8.89
CA PRO A 35 1.07 0.20 7.69
C PRO A 35 1.93 1.09 6.79
N GLN A 36 2.20 0.62 5.59
CA GLN A 36 2.96 1.34 4.58
C GLN A 36 2.09 2.51 4.13
N PHE A 37 2.37 3.66 4.68
CA PHE A 37 1.67 4.90 4.40
C PHE A 37 2.49 5.69 3.41
N GLN A 38 2.05 5.79 2.17
CA GLN A 38 2.72 6.59 1.17
C GLN A 38 1.80 7.73 0.73
N VAL A 39 2.14 8.95 1.10
CA VAL A 39 1.49 10.16 0.59
C VAL A 39 2.36 10.74 -0.51
N ILE A 40 1.82 10.88 -1.69
CA ILE A 40 2.47 11.51 -2.83
C ILE A 40 1.69 12.78 -3.14
N THR A 41 2.36 13.93 -3.05
CA THR A 41 1.87 15.17 -3.64
C THR A 41 2.59 15.35 -4.96
N ALA A 42 1.85 15.43 -6.04
CA ALA A 42 2.44 15.59 -7.36
C ALA A 42 3.09 16.95 -7.52
N ALA A 43 4.24 16.98 -8.15
CA ALA A 43 4.84 18.22 -8.60
C ALA A 43 3.88 18.91 -9.59
N LYS A 44 3.85 20.24 -9.56
CA LYS A 44 3.06 21.03 -10.49
C LYS A 44 3.35 20.64 -11.94
N GLY A 45 2.31 20.27 -12.70
CA GLY A 45 2.43 19.82 -14.09
C GLY A 45 2.67 18.31 -14.27
N ALA A 46 2.75 17.51 -13.20
CA ALA A 46 2.78 16.06 -13.32
C ALA A 46 1.48 15.51 -13.94
N THR A 47 1.60 14.49 -14.76
CA THR A 47 0.42 13.83 -15.37
C THR A 47 -0.45 13.20 -14.28
N PRO A 48 -1.72 13.60 -14.16
CA PRO A 48 -2.62 13.02 -13.18
C PRO A 48 -2.99 11.57 -13.57
N PRO A 49 -3.24 10.70 -12.58
CA PRO A 49 -3.79 9.37 -12.82
C PRO A 49 -5.21 9.45 -13.40
N ALA A 50 -5.65 8.36 -14.04
CA ALA A 50 -6.96 8.30 -14.70
C ALA A 50 -8.13 8.55 -13.73
N GLU A 51 -7.97 8.16 -12.48
CA GLU A 51 -8.93 8.36 -11.40
C GLU A 51 -9.23 9.84 -11.11
N LEU A 52 -8.38 10.74 -11.57
CA LEU A 52 -8.53 12.18 -11.38
C LEU A 52 -8.96 12.92 -12.66
N ILE A 53 -9.05 12.24 -13.81
CA ILE A 53 -9.57 12.90 -15.02
C ILE A 53 -11.06 13.17 -14.85
N GLY A 54 -11.46 14.42 -15.01
CA GLY A 54 -12.84 14.84 -14.87
C GLY A 54 -13.78 14.22 -15.92
N PRO A 55 -15.11 14.29 -15.73
CA PRO A 55 -16.10 13.63 -16.59
C PRO A 55 -16.07 14.11 -18.05
N HIS A 56 -15.53 15.29 -18.31
CA HIS A 56 -15.37 15.85 -19.65
C HIS A 56 -13.89 15.85 -20.11
N GLY A 57 -13.02 15.10 -19.44
CA GLY A 57 -11.60 15.01 -19.76
C GLY A 57 -10.75 16.10 -19.13
N GLU A 58 -11.29 16.89 -18.19
CA GLU A 58 -10.56 17.92 -17.45
C GLU A 58 -9.46 17.27 -16.60
N LYS A 59 -8.29 17.88 -16.62
CA LYS A 59 -7.15 17.44 -15.83
C LYS A 59 -6.93 18.38 -14.66
N PRO A 60 -6.76 17.87 -13.44
CA PRO A 60 -6.41 18.72 -12.31
C PRO A 60 -5.04 19.37 -12.53
N THR A 61 -4.89 20.59 -12.08
CA THR A 61 -3.64 21.38 -12.10
C THR A 61 -2.74 21.03 -10.91
N GLU A 62 -3.36 20.60 -9.81
CA GLU A 62 -2.71 20.08 -8.61
C GLU A 62 -3.43 18.84 -8.15
N TRP A 63 -2.69 17.83 -7.69
CA TRP A 63 -3.25 16.60 -7.20
C TRP A 63 -2.31 15.85 -6.25
N GLY A 64 -2.85 14.93 -5.52
CA GLY A 64 -2.08 14.03 -4.70
C GLY A 64 -2.82 12.72 -4.45
N MET A 65 -2.08 11.74 -3.95
CA MET A 65 -2.61 10.44 -3.59
C MET A 65 -2.01 9.93 -2.28
N ALA A 66 -2.76 9.10 -1.59
CA ALA A 66 -2.28 8.28 -0.50
C ALA A 66 -2.59 6.82 -0.82
N SER A 67 -1.59 5.96 -0.63
CA SER A 67 -1.72 4.52 -0.82
C SER A 67 -1.44 3.82 0.50
N PHE A 68 -2.31 2.92 0.92
CA PHE A 68 -2.14 2.18 2.17
C PHE A 68 -2.80 0.81 2.12
N ASN A 69 -2.16 -0.13 2.81
CA ASN A 69 -2.67 -1.49 2.87
C ASN A 69 -3.75 -1.59 3.96
N VAL A 70 -4.91 -2.10 3.59
CA VAL A 70 -6.07 -2.22 4.47
C VAL A 70 -5.89 -3.30 5.53
N ASP A 71 -5.07 -4.32 5.25
CA ASP A 71 -4.78 -5.41 6.19
C ASP A 71 -3.95 -4.98 7.40
N ALA A 72 -3.19 -3.90 7.26
CA ALA A 72 -2.35 -3.37 8.31
C ALA A 72 -3.13 -2.59 9.38
N SER A 73 -4.43 -2.39 9.22
CA SER A 73 -5.26 -1.74 10.24
C SER A 73 -5.46 -2.66 11.45
N PRO A 74 -5.18 -2.22 12.68
CA PRO A 74 -5.46 -2.99 13.87
C PRO A 74 -6.94 -3.39 13.90
N LYS A 75 -7.23 -4.57 14.46
CA LYS A 75 -8.57 -5.17 14.57
C LYS A 75 -9.62 -4.29 15.28
N SER A 76 -9.17 -3.22 15.87
CA SER A 76 -10.00 -2.24 16.55
C SER A 76 -9.65 -0.84 16.04
N GLY A 77 -10.29 -0.41 14.99
CA GLY A 77 -10.19 0.99 14.73
C GLY A 77 -10.04 1.38 13.27
N VAL A 78 -10.71 2.38 13.04
CA VAL A 78 -10.64 3.32 11.95
C VAL A 78 -9.20 3.84 11.90
N ALA A 79 -8.46 3.54 10.84
CA ALA A 79 -7.27 4.31 10.52
C ALA A 79 -7.73 5.71 10.10
N ARG A 80 -8.14 6.51 11.08
CA ARG A 80 -8.40 7.94 10.85
C ARG A 80 -7.06 8.62 10.73
N ILE A 81 -6.78 9.05 9.55
CA ILE A 81 -5.68 9.96 9.31
C ILE A 81 -6.19 11.35 9.63
N ALA A 82 -5.41 12.13 10.36
CA ALA A 82 -5.75 13.52 10.62
C ALA A 82 -5.98 14.26 9.29
N PRO A 83 -6.94 15.18 9.22
CA PRO A 83 -7.14 15.99 8.03
C PRO A 83 -5.83 16.63 7.58
N ALA A 84 -5.52 16.50 6.30
CA ALA A 84 -4.32 17.09 5.70
C ALA A 84 -4.71 18.38 4.96
N SER A 85 -3.97 19.47 5.20
CA SER A 85 -4.07 20.67 4.38
C SER A 85 -3.20 20.49 3.13
N VAL A 86 -3.82 20.33 1.98
CA VAL A 86 -3.14 20.07 0.70
C VAL A 86 -3.82 20.85 -0.43
N GLY A 87 -3.05 21.36 -1.39
CA GLY A 87 -3.58 22.07 -2.56
C GLY A 87 -4.46 23.27 -2.26
N GLY A 88 -4.33 23.89 -1.09
CA GLY A 88 -5.19 24.98 -0.62
C GLY A 88 -6.51 24.55 0.01
N GLY A 89 -6.80 23.27 0.07
CA GLY A 89 -8.00 22.70 0.67
C GLY A 89 -7.74 21.80 1.88
N THR A 90 -8.78 21.09 2.29
CA THR A 90 -8.74 20.13 3.39
C THR A 90 -9.10 18.74 2.88
N TRP A 91 -8.26 17.76 3.15
CA TRP A 91 -8.40 16.39 2.70
C TRP A 91 -8.54 15.41 3.87
N ASN A 92 -9.63 14.65 3.86
CA ASN A 92 -9.90 13.55 4.79
C ASN A 92 -9.93 12.25 4.01
N TYR A 93 -9.09 11.29 4.37
CA TYR A 93 -9.00 10.02 3.67
C TYR A 93 -8.65 8.89 4.64
N GLY A 94 -8.87 7.66 4.23
CA GLY A 94 -8.56 6.52 5.08
C GLY A 94 -9.42 5.31 4.81
N THR A 95 -9.51 4.44 5.82
CA THR A 95 -10.42 3.30 5.82
C THR A 95 -11.28 3.27 7.06
N THR A 96 -12.51 2.77 6.92
CA THR A 96 -13.41 2.46 8.03
C THR A 96 -13.84 0.99 7.95
N ALA A 97 -14.02 0.36 9.11
CA ALA A 97 -14.61 -0.96 9.18
C ALA A 97 -16.12 -0.86 8.89
N GLU A 98 -16.61 -1.71 8.01
CA GLU A 98 -18.02 -1.86 7.68
C GLU A 98 -18.45 -3.31 7.99
N TRP A 99 -19.75 -3.54 8.17
CA TRP A 99 -20.27 -4.88 8.46
C TRP A 99 -19.96 -5.92 7.36
N ASN A 100 -19.81 -5.46 6.12
CA ASN A 100 -19.52 -6.28 4.93
C ASN A 100 -18.08 -6.11 4.40
N GLY A 101 -17.19 -5.53 5.19
CA GLY A 101 -15.80 -5.35 4.78
C GLY A 101 -15.14 -4.09 5.32
N LYS A 102 -14.37 -3.44 4.49
CA LYS A 102 -13.75 -2.14 4.79
C LYS A 102 -14.08 -1.13 3.69
N ARG A 103 -14.39 0.08 4.10
CA ARG A 103 -14.58 1.22 3.20
C ARG A 103 -13.27 1.97 3.07
N CYS A 104 -12.79 2.11 1.83
CA CYS A 104 -11.75 3.07 1.43
C CYS A 104 -12.45 4.37 1.07
N TYR A 105 -12.02 5.53 1.59
CA TYR A 105 -12.66 6.80 1.33
C TYR A 105 -11.66 7.94 1.10
N SER A 106 -12.10 8.92 0.32
CA SER A 106 -11.45 10.19 0.08
C SER A 106 -12.51 11.29 0.08
N ASN A 107 -12.33 12.31 0.92
CA ASN A 107 -13.19 13.47 0.99
C ASN A 107 -12.32 14.73 0.92
N TYR A 108 -12.59 15.61 -0.02
CA TYR A 108 -11.80 16.81 -0.21
C TYR A 108 -12.70 18.04 -0.39
N ILE A 109 -12.34 19.14 0.23
CA ILE A 109 -12.99 20.44 0.07
C ILE A 109 -11.95 21.49 -0.27
N HIS A 110 -12.26 22.37 -1.22
CA HIS A 110 -11.46 23.54 -1.55
C HIS A 110 -12.33 24.80 -1.48
N PRO A 111 -11.90 25.87 -0.80
CA PRO A 111 -12.74 27.06 -0.60
C PRO A 111 -13.06 27.80 -1.89
N ASP A 112 -12.14 27.83 -2.86
CA ASP A 112 -12.22 28.78 -3.97
C ASP A 112 -12.22 28.12 -5.36
N LYS A 113 -12.00 26.81 -5.46
CA LYS A 113 -11.78 26.14 -6.76
C LYS A 113 -12.61 24.88 -6.91
N LYS A 114 -12.93 24.57 -8.15
CA LYS A 114 -13.45 23.26 -8.55
C LYS A 114 -12.42 22.18 -8.19
N HIS A 115 -12.88 21.10 -7.61
CA HIS A 115 -12.03 20.06 -7.05
C HIS A 115 -12.69 18.69 -7.08
N SER A 116 -11.91 17.66 -6.78
CA SER A 116 -12.42 16.28 -6.72
C SER A 116 -11.80 15.47 -5.60
N ALA A 117 -12.52 14.45 -5.20
CA ALA A 117 -12.04 13.32 -4.44
C ALA A 117 -12.26 12.05 -5.24
N SER A 118 -11.33 11.08 -5.17
CA SER A 118 -11.47 9.80 -5.84
C SER A 118 -10.85 8.69 -5.00
N VAL A 119 -11.32 7.47 -5.20
CA VAL A 119 -10.72 6.26 -4.65
C VAL A 119 -10.58 5.19 -5.72
N ALA A 120 -9.52 4.37 -5.60
CA ALA A 120 -9.40 3.11 -6.30
C ALA A 120 -9.19 2.00 -5.27
N PHE A 121 -10.09 1.03 -5.23
CA PHE A 121 -10.09 -0.03 -4.24
C PHE A 121 -10.71 -1.30 -4.79
N ALA A 122 -10.05 -2.45 -4.59
CA ALA A 122 -10.55 -3.77 -5.00
C ALA A 122 -10.96 -3.86 -6.48
N GLY A 123 -10.25 -3.18 -7.36
CA GLY A 123 -10.55 -3.14 -8.81
C GLY A 123 -11.68 -2.19 -9.21
N GLY A 124 -12.34 -1.52 -8.25
CA GLY A 124 -13.32 -0.47 -8.49
C GLY A 124 -12.73 0.93 -8.33
N THR A 125 -13.41 1.91 -8.90
CA THR A 125 -13.11 3.34 -8.74
C THR A 125 -14.39 4.10 -8.42
N ASP A 126 -14.28 5.11 -7.58
CA ASP A 126 -15.35 6.07 -7.29
C ASP A 126 -14.77 7.48 -7.31
N LYS A 127 -15.55 8.43 -7.78
CA LYS A 127 -15.13 9.83 -7.91
C LYS A 127 -16.31 10.76 -7.71
N ASP A 128 -16.05 11.85 -7.02
CA ASP A 128 -16.92 13.01 -6.92
C ASP A 128 -16.16 14.28 -7.31
N VAL A 129 -16.82 15.15 -8.09
CA VAL A 129 -16.28 16.44 -8.55
C VAL A 129 -17.25 17.52 -8.11
N GLN A 130 -16.73 18.51 -7.38
CA GLN A 130 -17.55 19.59 -6.81
C GLN A 130 -16.98 20.95 -7.14
N GLU A 131 -17.84 21.96 -7.07
CA GLU A 131 -17.47 23.36 -7.12
C GLU A 131 -16.91 23.82 -5.76
N ALA A 132 -16.37 25.03 -5.73
CA ALA A 132 -15.84 25.63 -4.50
C ALA A 132 -16.80 25.49 -3.31
N ASP A 133 -16.22 25.30 -2.12
CA ASP A 133 -16.90 25.25 -0.82
C ASP A 133 -17.90 24.09 -0.63
N VAL A 134 -17.86 23.06 -1.49
CA VAL A 134 -18.67 21.84 -1.38
C VAL A 134 -17.76 20.63 -1.20
N TRP A 135 -18.09 19.72 -0.27
CA TRP A 135 -17.32 18.49 -0.10
C TRP A 135 -17.47 17.56 -1.28
N ALA A 136 -16.38 17.26 -1.96
CA ALA A 136 -16.26 16.12 -2.84
C ALA A 136 -16.03 14.84 -2.00
N GLN A 137 -16.84 13.79 -2.21
CA GLN A 137 -16.83 12.59 -1.38
C GLN A 137 -16.86 11.33 -2.23
N ALA A 138 -15.83 10.51 -2.10
CA ALA A 138 -15.72 9.23 -2.78
C ALA A 138 -15.45 8.09 -1.80
N GLY A 139 -15.98 6.90 -2.08
CA GLY A 139 -15.73 5.74 -1.23
C GLY A 139 -16.23 4.43 -1.79
N ILE A 140 -15.46 3.37 -1.58
CA ILE A 140 -15.76 2.00 -1.99
C ILE A 140 -15.62 1.08 -0.78
N THR A 141 -16.61 0.21 -0.59
CA THR A 141 -16.56 -0.85 0.43
C THR A 141 -16.29 -2.19 -0.26
N ALA A 142 -15.26 -2.91 0.20
CA ALA A 142 -14.89 -4.23 -0.29
C ALA A 142 -14.19 -5.04 0.81
N GLY A 143 -13.76 -6.28 0.48
CA GLY A 143 -12.99 -7.13 1.38
C GLY A 143 -11.68 -6.48 1.84
N ALA A 144 -11.14 -6.96 2.96
CA ALA A 144 -10.03 -6.31 3.67
C ALA A 144 -8.64 -6.47 3.01
N ALA A 145 -8.48 -7.35 2.01
CA ALA A 145 -7.19 -7.77 1.45
C ALA A 145 -6.67 -6.90 0.29
N TYR A 146 -7.13 -5.65 0.18
CA TYR A 146 -6.78 -4.78 -0.94
C TYR A 146 -6.10 -3.51 -0.49
N THR A 147 -5.26 -2.95 -1.38
CA THR A 147 -4.66 -1.62 -1.19
C THR A 147 -5.72 -0.56 -1.49
N CYS A 148 -5.89 0.38 -0.57
CA CYS A 148 -6.72 1.56 -0.75
C CYS A 148 -5.86 2.68 -1.34
N ASN A 149 -6.26 3.22 -2.46
CA ASN A 149 -5.69 4.42 -3.06
C ASN A 149 -6.73 5.54 -3.01
N ALA A 150 -6.42 6.58 -2.26
CA ALA A 150 -7.24 7.77 -2.14
C ALA A 150 -6.57 8.93 -2.86
N TYR A 151 -7.35 9.76 -3.55
CA TYR A 151 -6.84 10.86 -4.37
C TYR A 151 -7.62 12.14 -4.09
N TRP A 152 -6.96 13.28 -4.27
CA TRP A 152 -7.56 14.61 -4.36
C TRP A 152 -7.03 15.32 -5.61
N GLY A 153 -7.82 16.25 -6.14
CA GLY A 153 -7.43 17.06 -7.29
C GLY A 153 -8.09 18.43 -7.28
N VAL A 154 -7.40 19.45 -7.81
CA VAL A 154 -7.87 20.82 -7.98
C VAL A 154 -7.78 21.20 -9.44
N TYR A 155 -8.85 21.73 -10.04
CA TYR A 155 -8.95 22.08 -11.45
C TYR A 155 -8.74 23.56 -11.70
#